data_dba0d53b8f43da3b7d421c857779aed6
#
_entry.id   dba0d53b8f43da3b7d421c857779aed6
#
_cell.length_a   1.000
_cell.length_b   1.000
_cell.length_c   1.000
_cell.angle_alpha   90.00
_cell.angle_beta   90.00
_cell.angle_gamma   90.00
#
_symmetry.space_group_name_H-M   'P 1'
#
loop_
_entity.id
_entity.type
_entity.pdbx_description
1 polymer ?
#
loop_
_entity_poly.entity_id
_entity_poly.type
_entity_poly.pdbx_seq_one_letter_code
_entity_poly.pdbx_strand_id
1 'polypeptide(L)'
;MSAKTYQARVLMLRCDECNHRVGRSGYVKVDRAAIDSGGNVYWKVLHTDCDNDRHRTDFMMRADRFSTTGDLLEATAWLLRNQPELIAGSNWHGLISRVLLDTREFAELLKQTAHLRGPENHAARQRLRYAEKKNGSDVITTVLDRDKK
;
A
#
# COMPACT_ATOMS: atom_id res chain seq x y z
N MET A 1 30.74 12.79 5.51
CA MET A 1 29.31 12.83 5.24
C MET A 1 28.71 11.52 5.64
N SER A 2 28.01 11.50 6.76
CA SER A 2 27.18 10.34 7.04
C SER A 2 26.15 10.24 5.91
N ALA A 3 26.27 9.22 5.09
CA ALA A 3 25.18 8.84 4.24
C ALA A 3 23.95 8.74 5.16
N LYS A 4 23.06 9.71 5.09
CA LYS A 4 21.73 9.53 5.62
C LYS A 4 21.23 8.27 4.94
N THR A 5 21.28 7.17 5.66
CA THR A 5 20.64 5.95 5.24
C THR A 5 19.21 6.35 4.91
N TYR A 6 18.92 6.42 3.64
CA TYR A 6 17.57 6.59 3.16
C TYR A 6 16.83 5.34 3.66
N GLN A 7 16.22 5.45 4.82
CA GLN A 7 15.30 4.41 5.24
C GLN A 7 14.15 4.48 4.23
N ALA A 8 14.18 3.52 3.31
CA ALA A 8 13.11 3.34 2.37
C ALA A 8 11.80 3.26 3.18
N ARG A 9 10.91 4.22 2.96
CA ARG A 9 9.63 4.25 3.64
C ARG A 9 8.84 3.01 3.27
N VAL A 10 8.34 2.31 4.26
CA VAL A 10 7.43 1.18 4.05
C VAL A 10 6.15 1.74 3.43
N LEU A 11 5.79 1.21 2.28
CA LEU A 11 4.59 1.61 1.57
C LEU A 11 3.33 1.05 2.23
N MET A 12 2.28 1.86 2.22
CA MET A 12 0.96 1.47 2.66
C MET A 12 0.10 1.13 1.45
N LEU A 13 -0.21 -0.14 1.28
CA LEU A 13 -1.16 -0.61 0.28
C LEU A 13 -2.50 -0.89 0.95
N ARG A 14 -3.55 -0.29 0.44
CA ARG A 14 -4.90 -0.43 0.97
C ARG A 14 -5.80 -1.14 -0.04
N CYS A 15 -6.52 -2.15 0.42
CA CYS A 15 -7.44 -2.91 -0.43
C CYS A 15 -8.59 -2.04 -0.92
N ASP A 16 -8.87 -2.09 -2.21
CA ASP A 16 -9.96 -1.34 -2.82
C ASP A 16 -11.33 -1.85 -2.42
N GLU A 17 -11.44 -3.10 -1.99
CA GLU A 17 -12.71 -3.70 -1.59
C GLU A 17 -13.02 -3.52 -0.11
N CYS A 18 -12.11 -3.92 0.78
CA CYS A 18 -12.36 -3.89 2.22
C CYS A 18 -11.72 -2.70 2.93
N ASN A 19 -10.91 -1.92 2.24
CA ASN A 19 -10.21 -0.74 2.76
C ASN A 19 -9.16 -1.04 3.84
N HIS A 20 -8.82 -2.32 4.05
CA HIS A 20 -7.79 -2.73 4.98
C HIS A 20 -6.43 -2.85 4.28
N ARG A 21 -5.35 -2.78 5.07
CA ARG A 21 -4.00 -2.92 4.54
C ARG A 21 -3.81 -4.27 3.87
N VAL A 22 -3.18 -4.24 2.69
CA VAL A 22 -2.78 -5.45 1.96
C VAL A 22 -1.33 -5.76 2.28
N GLY A 23 -1.11 -6.94 2.84
CA GLY A 23 0.22 -7.49 3.08
C GLY A 23 0.56 -8.60 2.09
N ARG A 24 1.11 -9.71 2.61
CA ARG A 24 1.58 -10.83 1.79
C ARG A 24 0.48 -11.55 1.00
N SER A 25 -0.76 -11.46 1.44
CA SER A 25 -1.89 -12.20 0.86
C SER A 25 -2.68 -11.39 -0.17
N GLY A 26 -2.03 -10.47 -0.84
CA GLY A 26 -2.69 -9.63 -1.82
C GLY A 26 -1.84 -9.31 -3.02
N TYR A 27 -2.42 -8.58 -3.94
CA TYR A 27 -1.76 -8.17 -5.18
C TYR A 27 -2.31 -6.86 -5.73
N VAL A 28 -1.55 -6.32 -6.66
CA VAL A 28 -1.93 -5.19 -7.50
C VAL A 28 -2.25 -5.74 -8.87
N LYS A 29 -3.42 -5.43 -9.42
CA LYS A 29 -3.84 -5.97 -10.71
C LYS A 29 -4.42 -4.93 -11.66
N VAL A 30 -4.34 -5.23 -12.94
CA VAL A 30 -5.00 -4.48 -14.01
C VAL A 30 -5.55 -5.46 -15.06
N ASP A 31 -6.68 -5.16 -15.64
CA ASP A 31 -7.26 -5.99 -16.70
C ASP A 31 -6.71 -5.56 -18.08
N ARG A 32 -5.91 -6.43 -18.71
CA ARG A 32 -5.36 -6.21 -20.04
C ARG A 32 -6.43 -6.03 -21.11
N ALA A 33 -7.47 -6.84 -21.05
CA ALA A 33 -8.55 -6.76 -22.04
C ALA A 33 -9.24 -5.40 -22.00
N ALA A 34 -9.41 -4.83 -20.82
CA ALA A 34 -9.96 -3.51 -20.66
C ALA A 34 -9.05 -2.43 -21.25
N ILE A 35 -7.73 -2.55 -21.11
CA ILE A 35 -6.73 -1.66 -21.72
C ILE A 35 -6.85 -1.74 -23.24
N ASP A 36 -6.90 -2.94 -23.80
CA ASP A 36 -6.96 -3.17 -25.25
C ASP A 36 -8.25 -2.62 -25.85
N SER A 37 -9.34 -2.55 -25.08
CA SER A 37 -10.62 -1.99 -25.53
C SER A 37 -10.68 -0.46 -25.47
N GLY A 38 -9.63 0.21 -25.00
CA GLY A 38 -9.54 1.67 -24.97
C GLY A 38 -10.33 2.37 -23.88
N GLY A 39 -10.78 1.63 -22.84
CA GLY A 39 -11.47 2.19 -21.69
C GLY A 39 -10.52 2.86 -20.68
N ASN A 40 -11.10 3.64 -19.77
CA ASN A 40 -10.37 4.12 -18.60
C ASN A 40 -10.15 2.95 -17.65
N VAL A 41 -8.91 2.53 -17.52
CA VAL A 41 -8.55 1.34 -16.75
C VAL A 41 -7.77 1.73 -15.50
N TYR A 42 -8.22 1.22 -14.38
CA TYR A 42 -7.63 1.48 -13.08
C TYR A 42 -6.92 0.24 -12.55
N TRP A 43 -5.75 0.45 -11.99
CA TRP A 43 -5.10 -0.57 -11.19
C TRP A 43 -5.83 -0.72 -9.87
N LYS A 44 -6.02 -1.95 -9.43
CA LYS A 44 -6.64 -2.28 -8.15
C LYS A 44 -5.65 -2.93 -7.22
N VAL A 45 -5.77 -2.61 -5.94
CA VAL A 45 -5.06 -3.30 -4.86
C VAL A 45 -6.09 -4.15 -4.14
N LEU A 46 -5.85 -5.44 -4.01
CA LEU A 46 -6.83 -6.37 -3.45
C LEU A 46 -6.14 -7.44 -2.59
N HIS A 47 -6.80 -7.80 -1.48
CA HIS A 47 -6.52 -9.07 -0.86
C HIS A 47 -6.97 -10.19 -1.78
N THR A 48 -6.28 -11.32 -1.74
CA THR A 48 -6.67 -12.50 -2.53
C THR A 48 -8.14 -12.88 -2.30
N ASP A 49 -8.59 -12.83 -1.03
CA ASP A 49 -9.96 -13.18 -0.67
C ASP A 49 -10.99 -12.10 -1.01
N CYS A 50 -10.55 -10.87 -1.27
CA CYS A 50 -11.43 -9.77 -1.65
C CYS A 50 -11.63 -9.66 -3.15
N ASP A 51 -10.89 -10.43 -3.95
CA ASP A 51 -10.96 -10.38 -5.40
C ASP A 51 -12.07 -11.31 -5.91
N ASN A 52 -13.24 -10.74 -6.10
CA ASN A 52 -14.42 -11.44 -6.62
C ASN A 52 -14.56 -11.32 -8.13
N ASP A 53 -13.63 -10.64 -8.80
CA ASP A 53 -13.71 -10.36 -10.24
C ASP A 53 -12.39 -10.72 -10.92
N ARG A 54 -12.09 -12.01 -10.97
CA ARG A 54 -10.87 -12.53 -11.59
C ARG A 54 -11.11 -12.81 -13.06
N HIS A 55 -10.27 -12.25 -13.90
CA HIS A 55 -10.25 -12.49 -15.35
C HIS A 55 -8.95 -13.16 -15.76
N ARG A 56 -9.00 -13.98 -16.80
CA ARG A 56 -7.79 -14.61 -17.38
C ARG A 56 -6.80 -13.58 -17.93
N THR A 57 -7.32 -12.42 -18.28
CA THR A 57 -6.53 -11.31 -18.85
C THR A 57 -5.93 -10.39 -17.79
N ASP A 58 -6.18 -10.66 -16.51
CA ASP A 58 -5.60 -9.88 -15.41
C ASP A 58 -4.08 -10.01 -15.40
N PHE A 59 -3.40 -8.87 -15.36
CA PHE A 59 -2.00 -8.81 -15.03
C PHE A 59 -1.87 -8.48 -13.54
N MET A 60 -1.13 -9.30 -12.82
CA MET A 60 -1.02 -9.20 -11.36
C MET A 60 0.42 -9.15 -10.91
N MET A 61 0.69 -8.33 -9.91
CA MET A 61 1.96 -8.28 -9.19
C MET A 61 1.68 -8.45 -7.70
N ARG A 62 2.44 -9.30 -7.03
CA ARG A 62 2.26 -9.53 -5.59
C ARG A 62 2.46 -8.24 -4.81
N ALA A 63 1.60 -8.01 -3.81
CA ALA A 63 1.67 -6.81 -2.99
C ALA A 63 2.99 -6.70 -2.21
N ASP A 64 3.62 -7.83 -1.86
CA ASP A 64 4.91 -7.84 -1.17
C ASP A 64 6.06 -7.31 -2.01
N ARG A 65 5.90 -7.19 -3.33
CA ARG A 65 6.87 -6.52 -4.21
C ARG A 65 6.83 -4.98 -4.10
N PHE A 66 5.88 -4.44 -3.37
CA PHE A 66 5.68 -3.00 -3.17
C PHE A 66 5.92 -2.61 -1.71
N SER A 67 6.96 -3.16 -1.10
CA SER A 67 7.24 -2.91 0.32
C SER A 67 7.86 -1.55 0.60
N THR A 68 8.58 -1.00 -0.37
CA THR A 68 9.29 0.28 -0.22
C THR A 68 9.08 1.18 -1.44
N THR A 69 9.41 2.47 -1.27
CA THR A 69 9.41 3.43 -2.38
C THR A 69 10.33 2.97 -3.51
N GLY A 70 11.49 2.39 -3.18
CA GLY A 70 12.42 1.82 -4.15
C GLY A 70 11.79 0.69 -4.95
N ASP A 71 11.04 -0.19 -4.29
CA ASP A 71 10.31 -1.28 -4.95
C ASP A 71 9.27 -0.74 -5.94
N LEU A 72 8.58 0.34 -5.58
CA LEU A 72 7.60 0.98 -6.45
C LEU A 72 8.26 1.54 -7.72
N LEU A 73 9.42 2.18 -7.58
CA LEU A 73 10.20 2.69 -8.71
C LEU A 73 10.72 1.53 -9.58
N GLU A 74 11.18 0.47 -8.96
CA GLU A 74 11.65 -0.73 -9.65
C GLU A 74 10.54 -1.41 -10.45
N ALA A 75 9.35 -1.55 -9.86
CA ALA A 75 8.18 -2.09 -10.54
C ALA A 75 7.77 -1.22 -11.74
N THR A 76 7.78 0.09 -11.55
CA THR A 76 7.48 1.05 -12.64
C THR A 76 8.48 0.92 -13.77
N ALA A 77 9.77 0.86 -13.47
CA ALA A 77 10.81 0.69 -14.47
C ALA A 77 10.70 -0.65 -15.21
N TRP A 78 10.38 -1.72 -14.48
CA TRP A 78 10.16 -3.03 -15.08
C TRP A 78 8.98 -3.02 -16.05
N LEU A 79 7.86 -2.42 -15.65
CA LEU A 79 6.68 -2.28 -16.51
C LEU A 79 7.00 -1.47 -17.76
N LEU A 80 7.70 -0.34 -17.62
CA LEU A 80 8.07 0.49 -18.76
C LEU A 80 8.95 -0.25 -19.78
N ARG A 81 9.81 -1.14 -19.30
CA ARG A 81 10.70 -1.92 -20.18
C ARG A 81 10.02 -3.13 -20.82
N ASN A 82 9.15 -3.80 -20.07
CA ASN A 82 8.60 -5.10 -20.47
C ASN A 82 7.14 -5.06 -20.89
N GLN A 83 6.35 -4.15 -20.32
CA GLN A 83 4.91 -4.04 -20.52
C GLN A 83 4.45 -2.57 -20.58
N PRO A 84 5.04 -1.75 -21.48
CA PRO A 84 4.76 -0.32 -21.50
C PRO A 84 3.29 0.00 -21.75
N GLU A 85 2.57 -0.85 -22.46
CA GLU A 85 1.15 -0.72 -22.73
C GLU A 85 0.30 -0.75 -21.46
N LEU A 86 0.74 -1.46 -20.43
CA LEU A 86 0.03 -1.51 -19.14
C LEU A 86 0.10 -0.19 -18.38
N ILE A 87 1.10 0.62 -18.63
CA ILE A 87 1.20 1.97 -18.05
C ILE A 87 0.46 2.98 -18.92
N ALA A 88 0.72 2.97 -20.24
CA ALA A 88 0.15 3.94 -21.17
C ALA A 88 -1.38 3.86 -21.24
N GLY A 89 -1.94 2.65 -21.15
CA GLY A 89 -3.38 2.43 -21.25
C GLY A 89 -4.13 2.41 -19.93
N SER A 90 -3.47 2.74 -18.82
CA SER A 90 -4.07 2.62 -17.49
C SER A 90 -3.75 3.82 -16.60
N ASN A 91 -4.40 3.85 -15.43
CA ASN A 91 -4.13 4.86 -14.40
C ASN A 91 -3.06 4.38 -13.41
N TRP A 92 -1.87 4.02 -13.92
CA TRP A 92 -0.73 3.68 -13.05
C TRP A 92 -0.29 4.86 -12.18
N HIS A 93 -0.31 6.08 -12.73
CA HIS A 93 0.02 7.29 -11.97
C HIS A 93 -0.95 7.51 -10.80
N GLY A 94 -2.22 7.20 -10.99
CA GLY A 94 -3.22 7.27 -9.94
C GLY A 94 -2.95 6.28 -8.82
N LEU A 95 -2.52 5.08 -9.15
CA LEU A 95 -2.10 4.08 -8.17
C LEU A 95 -0.89 4.58 -7.37
N ILE A 96 0.14 5.07 -8.04
CA ILE A 96 1.34 5.60 -7.39
C ILE A 96 0.95 6.74 -6.44
N SER A 97 0.18 7.71 -6.91
CA SER A 97 -0.25 8.86 -6.12
C SER A 97 -1.01 8.43 -4.87
N ARG A 98 -1.93 7.48 -5.02
CA ARG A 98 -2.71 6.95 -3.90
C ARG A 98 -1.83 6.23 -2.87
N VAL A 99 -0.93 5.38 -3.31
CA VAL A 99 -0.02 4.65 -2.42
C VAL A 99 0.89 5.61 -1.66
N LEU A 100 1.41 6.62 -2.33
CA LEU A 100 2.26 7.63 -1.68
C LEU A 100 1.48 8.49 -0.69
N LEU A 101 0.25 8.86 -1.03
CA LEU A 101 -0.62 9.62 -0.12
C LEU A 101 -0.98 8.81 1.12
N ASP A 102 -1.41 7.57 0.95
CA ASP A 102 -1.72 6.67 2.06
C ASP A 102 -0.50 6.44 2.95
N THR A 103 0.67 6.29 2.35
CA THR A 103 1.94 6.14 3.07
C THR A 103 2.28 7.40 3.87
N ARG A 104 2.05 8.58 3.31
CA ARG A 104 2.26 9.85 3.99
C ARG A 104 1.33 10.01 5.18
N GLU A 105 0.04 9.74 5.00
CA GLU A 105 -0.95 9.78 6.08
C GLU A 105 -0.58 8.82 7.21
N PHE A 106 -0.15 7.62 6.84
CA PHE A 106 0.32 6.62 7.79
C PHE A 106 1.55 7.10 8.57
N ALA A 107 2.50 7.75 7.91
CA ALA A 107 3.68 8.31 8.57
C ALA A 107 3.30 9.41 9.58
N GLU A 108 2.30 10.22 9.27
CA GLU A 108 1.78 11.23 10.20
C GLU A 108 1.12 10.58 11.42
N LEU A 109 0.35 9.52 11.22
CA LEU A 109 -0.23 8.75 12.33
C LEU A 109 0.84 8.16 13.23
N LEU A 110 1.93 7.64 12.67
CA LEU A 110 3.06 7.14 13.45
C LEU A 110 3.69 8.23 14.31
N LYS A 111 3.86 9.43 13.79
CA LYS A 111 4.37 10.58 14.56
C LYS A 111 3.43 10.95 15.72
N GLN A 112 2.14 11.01 15.48
CA GLN A 112 1.14 11.26 16.50
C GLN A 112 1.18 10.18 17.58
N THR A 113 1.32 8.92 17.18
CA THR A 113 1.43 7.77 18.07
C THR A 113 2.64 7.87 18.99
N ALA A 114 3.77 8.40 18.49
CA ALA A 114 4.99 8.55 19.28
C ALA A 114 4.79 9.43 20.52
N HIS A 115 3.85 10.39 20.50
CA HIS A 115 3.51 11.24 21.64
C HIS A 115 2.61 10.55 22.66
N LEU A 116 2.04 9.40 22.31
CA LEU A 116 1.09 8.65 23.13
C LEU A 116 1.76 7.47 23.88
N ARG A 117 3.08 7.54 24.05
CA ARG A 117 3.82 6.56 24.85
C ARG A 117 3.65 6.89 26.34
N GLY A 118 3.35 5.88 27.12
CA GLY A 118 3.15 6.00 28.55
C GLY A 118 1.75 5.54 29.00
N PRO A 119 1.61 5.13 30.30
CA PRO A 119 0.35 4.61 30.81
C PRO A 119 -0.81 5.61 30.72
N GLU A 120 -0.52 6.91 30.89
CA GLU A 120 -1.50 7.98 30.86
C GLU A 120 -2.16 8.15 29.48
N ASN A 121 -1.51 7.66 28.44
CA ASN A 121 -2.02 7.77 27.08
C ASN A 121 -2.65 6.47 26.57
N HIS A 122 -2.88 5.50 27.44
CA HIS A 122 -3.36 4.17 27.06
C HIS A 122 -4.68 4.22 26.27
N ALA A 123 -5.66 4.98 26.73
CA ALA A 123 -6.96 5.11 26.07
C ALA A 123 -6.84 5.74 24.68
N ALA A 124 -5.98 6.75 24.53
CA ALA A 124 -5.72 7.39 23.25
C ALA A 124 -5.04 6.42 22.28
N ARG A 125 -4.07 5.63 22.78
CA ARG A 125 -3.41 4.59 21.96
C ARG A 125 -4.40 3.51 21.53
N GLN A 126 -5.31 3.12 22.36
CA GLN A 126 -6.34 2.14 22.00
C GLN A 126 -7.29 2.67 20.93
N ARG A 127 -7.65 3.95 20.98
CA ARG A 127 -8.46 4.59 19.94
C ARG A 127 -7.74 4.59 18.60
N LEU A 128 -6.44 4.84 18.59
CA LEU A 128 -5.62 4.77 17.39
C LEU A 128 -5.56 3.35 16.83
N ARG A 129 -5.39 2.36 17.69
CA ARG A 129 -5.41 0.94 17.26
C ARG A 129 -6.76 0.54 16.67
N TYR A 130 -7.85 1.03 17.24
CA TYR A 130 -9.17 0.78 16.70
C TYR A 130 -9.34 1.40 15.31
N ALA A 131 -8.93 2.66 15.15
CA ALA A 131 -8.94 3.35 13.87
C ALA A 131 -8.05 2.63 12.84
N GLU A 132 -6.90 2.13 13.27
CA GLU A 132 -5.98 1.34 12.47
C GLU A 132 -6.62 0.04 11.97
N LYS A 133 -7.26 -0.71 12.85
CA LYS A 133 -8.00 -1.92 12.46
C LYS A 133 -9.08 -1.62 11.45
N LYS A 134 -9.81 -0.52 11.67
CA LYS A 134 -10.83 -0.05 10.74
C LYS A 134 -10.25 0.31 9.38
N ASN A 135 -9.00 0.82 9.36
CA ASN A 135 -8.26 1.16 8.13
C ASN A 135 -7.36 0.02 7.64
N GLY A 136 -7.28 -1.09 8.38
CA GLY A 136 -6.54 -2.29 8.01
C GLY A 136 -5.03 -2.18 8.13
N SER A 137 -4.51 -1.31 8.98
CA SER A 137 -3.07 -1.12 9.17
C SER A 137 -2.56 -1.80 10.45
N ASP A 138 -1.75 -2.83 10.32
CA ASP A 138 -1.14 -3.53 11.47
C ASP A 138 0.20 -2.92 11.91
N VAL A 139 0.75 -1.99 11.13
CA VAL A 139 2.10 -1.46 11.36
C VAL A 139 2.15 -0.57 12.59
N ILE A 140 1.12 0.25 12.83
CA ILE A 140 1.03 1.11 14.01
C ILE A 140 1.00 0.26 15.28
N THR A 141 0.20 -0.78 15.29
CA THR A 141 0.11 -1.72 16.41
C THR A 141 1.45 -2.37 16.69
N THR A 142 2.16 -2.81 15.66
CA THR A 142 3.51 -3.41 15.79
C THR A 142 4.49 -2.43 16.42
N VAL A 143 4.48 -1.17 15.99
CA VAL A 143 5.36 -0.14 16.55
C VAL A 143 5.05 0.11 18.02
N LEU A 144 3.77 0.23 18.38
CA LEU A 144 3.34 0.43 19.77
C LEU A 144 3.71 -0.75 20.67
N ASP A 145 3.62 -1.96 20.18
CA ASP A 145 3.94 -3.16 20.94
C ASP A 145 5.45 -3.31 21.17
N ARG A 146 6.28 -2.87 20.22
CA ARG A 146 7.74 -2.81 20.40
C ARG A 146 8.15 -1.87 21.53
N ASP A 147 7.43 -0.79 21.70
CA ASP A 147 7.73 0.21 22.72
C ASP A 147 7.31 -0.23 24.14
N LYS A 148 6.60 -1.34 24.25
CA LYS A 148 6.18 -1.93 25.55
C LYS A 148 7.21 -2.86 26.18
N LYS A 149 8.27 -3.18 25.49
CA LYS A 149 9.32 -4.05 26.01
C LYS A 149 10.37 -3.29 26.80
#